data_77646936adc28f4bbea7fdf4655d52f1
#
_entry.id   77646936adc28f4bbea7fdf4655d52f1
#
_cell.length_a   1.000
_cell.length_b   1.000
_cell.length_c   1.000
_cell.angle_alpha   90.00
_cell.angle_beta   90.00
_cell.angle_gamma   90.00
#
_symmetry.space_group_name_H-M   'P 1'
#
loop_
_entity.id
_entity.type
_entity.pdbx_description
1 polymer ?
#
loop_
_entity_poly.entity_id
_entity_poly.type
_entity_poly.pdbx_seq_one_letter_code
_entity_poly.pdbx_strand_id
1 'polypeptide(L)'
;MEDDFVHEVFWGTETKMGRAFVQERALNTENSIDILDYEKTSHILKEAKHISVSTCYCRHKAHQLGDDCYAPLETCLSFDNVAYSLIEHNHAREIDSSEALDIINMSIDHNLVQCGENVQNKPSFICNCCKCHCEAFMAARKFGLLVPMNTTNYIPIIDESKCVVCRKCTLACPMTAIAEK
;
A
#
# COMPACT_ATOMS: atom_id res chain seq x y z
N MET A 1 -19.95 -2.02 5.07
CA MET A 1 -19.69 -2.61 3.74
C MET A 1 -20.59 -3.81 3.65
N GLU A 2 -21.45 -3.87 2.66
CA GLU A 2 -22.41 -4.96 2.46
C GLU A 2 -21.66 -6.21 2.01
N ASP A 3 -22.05 -7.38 2.53
CA ASP A 3 -21.34 -8.63 2.30
C ASP A 3 -21.41 -9.06 0.81
N ASP A 4 -22.53 -8.78 0.14
CA ASP A 4 -22.71 -9.07 -1.30
C ASP A 4 -21.76 -8.27 -2.19
N PHE A 5 -21.55 -6.98 -1.89
CA PHE A 5 -20.59 -6.14 -2.61
C PHE A 5 -19.15 -6.66 -2.48
N VAL A 6 -18.76 -7.08 -1.28
CA VAL A 6 -17.44 -7.65 -1.03
C VAL A 6 -17.25 -8.96 -1.79
N HIS A 7 -18.29 -9.80 -1.81
CA HIS A 7 -18.26 -11.06 -2.53
C HIS A 7 -18.12 -10.85 -4.05
N GLU A 8 -18.88 -9.94 -4.62
CA GLU A 8 -18.86 -9.65 -6.06
C GLU A 8 -17.52 -9.03 -6.50
N VAL A 9 -17.04 -8.01 -5.76
CA VAL A 9 -15.85 -7.22 -6.15
C VAL A 9 -14.55 -7.95 -5.86
N PHE A 10 -14.47 -8.68 -4.74
CA PHE A 10 -13.20 -9.26 -4.30
C PHE A 10 -13.09 -10.77 -4.47
N TRP A 11 -14.18 -11.50 -4.65
CA TRP A 11 -14.16 -12.97 -4.77
C TRP A 11 -14.49 -13.48 -6.16
N GLY A 12 -15.26 -12.72 -6.92
CA GLY A 12 -15.76 -13.15 -8.23
C GLY A 12 -14.70 -13.27 -9.32
N THR A 13 -13.45 -12.86 -9.08
CA THR A 13 -12.39 -12.83 -10.09
C THR A 13 -11.17 -13.67 -9.69
N GLU A 14 -10.60 -14.42 -10.64
CA GLU A 14 -9.34 -15.14 -10.44
C GLU A 14 -8.17 -14.15 -10.23
N THR A 15 -8.17 -13.05 -10.98
CA THR A 15 -7.17 -12.00 -10.87
C THR A 15 -7.59 -10.97 -9.84
N LYS A 16 -6.76 -10.72 -8.84
CA LYS A 16 -7.03 -9.71 -7.82
C LYS A 16 -6.80 -8.31 -8.36
N MET A 17 -7.61 -7.34 -7.93
CA MET A 17 -7.55 -5.96 -8.42
C MET A 17 -6.32 -5.21 -7.91
N GLY A 18 -5.88 -5.51 -6.71
CA GLY A 18 -4.76 -4.83 -6.07
C GLY A 18 -3.58 -5.74 -5.77
N ARG A 19 -2.42 -5.12 -5.53
CA ARG A 19 -1.20 -5.78 -5.03
C ARG A 19 -0.54 -4.93 -3.95
N ALA A 20 0.23 -5.60 -3.09
CA ALA A 20 1.19 -4.93 -2.22
C ALA A 20 2.54 -4.83 -2.96
N PHE A 21 3.19 -3.67 -2.85
CA PHE A 21 4.54 -3.46 -3.35
C PHE A 21 5.58 -3.89 -2.32
N VAL A 22 6.75 -4.31 -2.80
CA VAL A 22 7.86 -4.63 -1.94
C VAL A 22 8.45 -3.34 -1.34
N GLN A 23 8.84 -3.39 -0.07
CA GLN A 23 9.62 -2.31 0.54
C GLN A 23 11.09 -2.48 0.15
N GLU A 24 11.54 -1.74 -0.86
CA GLU A 24 12.88 -1.87 -1.45
C GLU A 24 14.01 -1.79 -0.40
N ARG A 25 13.88 -0.90 0.59
CA ARG A 25 14.87 -0.76 1.67
C ARG A 25 14.96 -1.96 2.62
N ALA A 26 13.99 -2.88 2.60
CA ALA A 26 14.01 -4.10 3.40
C ALA A 26 14.61 -5.29 2.66
N LEU A 27 14.96 -5.14 1.38
CA LEU A 27 15.51 -6.20 0.56
C LEU A 27 16.98 -6.44 0.90
N ASN A 28 17.33 -7.72 1.05
CA ASN A 28 18.73 -8.12 1.14
C ASN A 28 19.32 -8.24 -0.27
N THR A 29 20.17 -7.29 -0.66
CA THR A 29 20.78 -7.22 -1.99
C THR A 29 21.83 -8.29 -2.25
N GLU A 30 22.37 -8.95 -1.23
CA GLU A 30 23.43 -9.97 -1.38
C GLU A 30 22.91 -11.29 -1.97
N ASN A 31 21.62 -11.59 -1.79
CA ASN A 31 20.99 -12.82 -2.26
C ASN A 31 19.72 -12.56 -3.07
N SER A 32 19.45 -11.33 -3.49
CA SER A 32 18.25 -11.02 -4.25
C SER A 32 18.42 -11.37 -5.73
N ILE A 33 17.54 -12.24 -6.21
CA ILE A 33 17.18 -12.32 -7.63
C ILE A 33 16.64 -10.93 -8.01
N ASP A 34 16.93 -10.47 -9.23
CA ASP A 34 16.50 -9.17 -9.72
C ASP A 34 15.03 -8.88 -9.38
N ILE A 35 14.81 -7.77 -8.67
CA ILE A 35 13.45 -7.31 -8.37
C ILE A 35 12.82 -6.86 -9.68
N LEU A 36 11.65 -7.39 -9.98
CA LEU A 36 10.92 -6.97 -11.16
C LEU A 36 10.55 -5.48 -11.07
N ASP A 37 10.80 -4.73 -12.12
CA ASP A 37 10.67 -3.26 -12.11
C ASP A 37 9.26 -2.79 -11.76
N TYR A 38 8.23 -3.52 -12.14
CA TYR A 38 6.83 -3.22 -11.77
C TYR A 38 6.50 -3.43 -10.28
N GLU A 39 7.41 -4.04 -9.50
CA GLU A 39 7.29 -4.17 -8.04
C GLU A 39 8.07 -3.11 -7.28
N LYS A 40 8.88 -2.30 -7.98
CA LYS A 40 9.65 -1.20 -7.39
C LYS A 40 8.88 0.10 -7.47
N THR A 41 8.55 0.66 -6.34
CA THR A 41 7.95 2.00 -6.26
C THR A 41 8.88 3.05 -6.87
N SER A 42 10.20 2.95 -6.64
CA SER A 42 11.19 3.87 -7.20
C SER A 42 11.20 3.89 -8.73
N HIS A 43 11.00 2.73 -9.38
CA HIS A 43 10.89 2.65 -10.84
C HIS A 43 9.61 3.32 -11.34
N ILE A 44 8.47 3.06 -10.69
CA ILE A 44 7.18 3.68 -11.05
C ILE A 44 7.27 5.20 -10.98
N LEU A 45 7.84 5.75 -9.90
CA LEU A 45 8.01 7.18 -9.72
C LEU A 45 8.92 7.82 -10.80
N LYS A 46 9.94 7.08 -11.26
CA LYS A 46 10.86 7.55 -12.29
C LYS A 46 10.25 7.60 -13.68
N GLU A 47 9.37 6.65 -14.00
CA GLU A 47 8.74 6.53 -15.32
C GLU A 47 7.48 7.38 -15.48
N ALA A 48 6.86 7.81 -14.37
CA ALA A 48 5.64 8.61 -14.39
C ALA A 48 5.90 10.02 -14.95
N LYS A 49 5.03 10.47 -15.85
CA LYS A 49 5.09 11.82 -16.44
C LYS A 49 4.45 12.88 -15.56
N HIS A 50 3.37 12.50 -14.89
CA HIS A 50 2.64 13.32 -13.92
C HIS A 50 2.49 12.53 -12.64
N ILE A 51 2.79 13.18 -11.53
CA ILE A 51 2.61 12.61 -10.19
C ILE A 51 1.78 13.59 -9.38
N SER A 52 0.80 13.07 -8.67
CA SER A 52 0.02 13.86 -7.74
C SER A 52 -0.14 13.18 -6.39
N VAL A 53 -0.32 13.99 -5.36
CA VAL A 53 -0.68 13.53 -4.02
C VAL A 53 -2.08 14.04 -3.65
N SER A 54 -2.86 13.16 -3.05
CA SER A 54 -4.19 13.48 -2.52
C SER A 54 -4.39 12.94 -1.11
N THR A 55 -5.45 13.44 -0.48
CA THR A 55 -5.89 12.95 0.82
C THR A 55 -6.33 11.49 0.72
N CYS A 56 -5.85 10.66 1.63
CA CYS A 56 -6.27 9.26 1.73
C CYS A 56 -7.77 9.18 2.05
N TYR A 57 -8.57 8.67 1.10
CA TYR A 57 -10.01 8.56 1.24
C TYR A 57 -10.43 7.76 2.48
N CYS A 58 -9.82 6.60 2.72
CA CYS A 58 -10.19 5.73 3.83
C CYS A 58 -9.98 6.42 5.20
N ARG A 59 -8.85 7.09 5.40
CA ARG A 59 -8.57 7.83 6.65
C ARG A 59 -9.40 9.09 6.77
N HIS A 60 -9.61 9.81 5.66
CA HIS A 60 -10.48 10.98 5.66
C HIS A 60 -11.92 10.61 6.03
N LYS A 61 -12.47 9.55 5.46
CA LYS A 61 -13.79 9.03 5.81
C LYS A 61 -13.87 8.67 7.30
N ALA A 62 -12.86 7.96 7.83
CA ALA A 62 -12.81 7.60 9.25
C ALA A 62 -12.81 8.86 10.15
N HIS A 63 -11.99 9.85 9.81
CA HIS A 63 -11.95 11.14 10.52
C HIS A 63 -13.33 11.83 10.55
N GLN A 64 -14.06 11.86 9.42
CA GLN A 64 -15.41 12.44 9.36
C GLN A 64 -16.42 11.66 10.23
N LEU A 65 -16.16 10.40 10.50
CA LEU A 65 -16.98 9.55 11.37
C LEU A 65 -16.55 9.59 12.86
N GLY A 66 -15.55 10.41 13.19
CA GLY A 66 -15.02 10.53 14.55
C GLY A 66 -14.09 9.38 14.98
N ASP A 67 -13.53 8.64 14.02
CA ASP A 67 -12.58 7.53 14.24
C ASP A 67 -11.22 7.88 13.61
N ASP A 68 -10.39 8.58 14.36
CA ASP A 68 -9.14 9.13 13.84
C ASP A 68 -8.01 8.12 13.72
N CYS A 69 -7.26 8.25 12.64
CA CYS A 69 -5.99 7.56 12.44
C CYS A 69 -4.82 8.55 12.56
N TYR A 70 -3.81 8.21 13.38
CA TYR A 70 -2.62 9.06 13.56
C TYR A 70 -1.68 9.11 12.35
N ALA A 71 -1.92 8.29 11.32
CA ALA A 71 -1.11 8.30 10.11
C ALA A 71 -1.42 9.54 9.25
N PRO A 72 -0.42 10.09 8.53
CA PRO A 72 -0.60 11.25 7.67
C PRO A 72 -1.72 11.06 6.65
N LEU A 73 -2.48 12.12 6.35
CA LEU A 73 -3.60 12.06 5.41
C LEU A 73 -3.15 12.17 3.95
N GLU A 74 -2.24 13.09 3.63
CA GLU A 74 -1.74 13.29 2.25
C GLU A 74 -0.71 12.23 1.88
N THR A 75 -1.18 11.07 1.43
CA THR A 75 -0.32 9.93 1.12
C THR A 75 -0.81 9.08 -0.06
N CYS A 76 -1.95 9.42 -0.67
CA CYS A 76 -2.40 8.73 -1.87
C CYS A 76 -1.72 9.32 -3.09
N LEU A 77 -0.87 8.55 -3.77
CA LEU A 77 -0.18 8.95 -4.98
C LEU A 77 -0.94 8.47 -6.20
N SER A 78 -1.06 9.33 -7.22
CA SER A 78 -1.61 8.96 -8.51
C SER A 78 -0.65 9.35 -9.64
N PHE A 79 -0.75 8.67 -10.78
CA PHE A 79 0.21 8.78 -11.87
C PHE A 79 -0.46 9.05 -13.20
N ASP A 80 0.29 9.69 -14.09
CA ASP A 80 -0.03 9.94 -15.49
C ASP A 80 -1.44 10.54 -15.69
N ASN A 81 -2.30 9.91 -16.46
CA ASN A 81 -3.62 10.42 -16.79
C ASN A 81 -4.53 10.60 -15.57
N VAL A 82 -4.41 9.72 -14.56
CA VAL A 82 -5.19 9.84 -13.32
C VAL A 82 -4.69 11.04 -12.51
N ALA A 83 -3.38 11.20 -12.38
CA ALA A 83 -2.79 12.37 -11.73
C ALA A 83 -3.25 13.66 -12.40
N TYR A 84 -3.10 13.74 -13.73
CA TYR A 84 -3.54 14.89 -14.51
C TYR A 84 -5.01 15.24 -14.27
N SER A 85 -5.90 14.25 -14.37
CA SER A 85 -7.33 14.46 -14.13
C SER A 85 -7.65 14.96 -12.72
N LEU A 86 -7.00 14.39 -11.69
CA LEU A 86 -7.21 14.80 -10.31
C LEU A 86 -6.72 16.23 -10.04
N ILE A 87 -5.59 16.63 -10.65
CA ILE A 87 -5.06 18.00 -10.55
C ILE A 87 -6.01 18.99 -11.21
N GLU A 88 -6.45 18.74 -12.44
CA GLU A 88 -7.37 19.60 -13.20
C GLU A 88 -8.70 19.85 -12.45
N HIS A 89 -9.15 18.85 -11.67
CA HIS A 89 -10.39 18.94 -10.89
C HIS A 89 -10.18 19.36 -9.44
N ASN A 90 -8.97 19.80 -9.05
CA ASN A 90 -8.62 20.23 -7.69
C ASN A 90 -8.84 19.14 -6.60
N HIS A 91 -8.68 17.88 -6.95
CA HIS A 91 -8.75 16.75 -6.03
C HIS A 91 -7.37 16.27 -5.57
N ALA A 92 -6.31 16.69 -6.25
CA ALA A 92 -4.93 16.36 -5.90
C ALA A 92 -4.00 17.55 -6.18
N ARG A 93 -2.85 17.54 -5.54
CA ARG A 93 -1.76 18.48 -5.76
C ARG A 93 -0.69 17.81 -6.61
N GLU A 94 -0.18 18.50 -7.64
CA GLU A 94 0.96 18.06 -8.41
C GLU A 94 2.23 18.07 -7.56
N ILE A 95 3.06 17.03 -7.70
CA ILE A 95 4.33 16.87 -7.01
C ILE A 95 5.38 16.29 -7.98
N ASP A 96 6.65 16.42 -7.63
CA ASP A 96 7.72 15.75 -8.34
C ASP A 96 8.06 14.36 -7.78
N SER A 97 8.94 13.63 -8.45
CA SER A 97 9.35 12.29 -8.05
C SER A 97 10.15 12.27 -6.73
N SER A 98 10.83 13.37 -6.37
CA SER A 98 11.56 13.49 -5.10
C SER A 98 10.59 13.59 -3.94
N GLU A 99 9.62 14.48 -4.03
CA GLU A 99 8.58 14.63 -3.01
C GLU A 99 7.74 13.35 -2.87
N ALA A 100 7.42 12.69 -3.99
CA ALA A 100 6.72 11.41 -3.96
C ALA A 100 7.51 10.33 -3.22
N LEU A 101 8.83 10.27 -3.41
CA LEU A 101 9.70 9.34 -2.69
C LEU A 101 9.76 9.67 -1.19
N ASP A 102 9.78 10.95 -0.81
CA ASP A 102 9.73 11.38 0.59
C ASP A 102 8.40 10.96 1.26
N ILE A 103 7.28 11.08 0.54
CA ILE A 103 5.98 10.61 1.01
C ILE A 103 5.96 9.08 1.21
N ILE A 104 6.56 8.32 0.30
CA ILE A 104 6.69 6.86 0.46
C ILE A 104 7.54 6.52 1.68
N ASN A 105 8.70 7.15 1.85
CA ASN A 105 9.59 6.90 2.99
C ASN A 105 8.91 7.26 4.32
N MET A 106 8.28 8.44 4.39
CA MET A 106 7.48 8.84 5.53
C MET A 106 6.37 7.82 5.83
N SER A 107 5.68 7.33 4.79
CA SER A 107 4.61 6.33 4.94
C SER A 107 5.14 5.01 5.51
N ILE A 108 6.32 4.56 5.07
CA ILE A 108 6.97 3.36 5.61
C ILE A 108 7.32 3.57 7.10
N ASP A 109 7.81 4.74 7.48
CA ASP A 109 8.13 5.05 8.88
C ASP A 109 6.89 5.07 9.78
N HIS A 110 5.71 5.35 9.21
CA HIS A 110 4.40 5.20 9.86
C HIS A 110 3.80 3.80 9.77
N ASN A 111 4.57 2.79 9.33
CA ASN A 111 4.12 1.40 9.12
C ASN A 111 2.94 1.27 8.15
N LEU A 112 2.87 2.16 7.15
CA LEU A 112 1.89 2.05 6.08
C LEU A 112 2.38 1.08 5.00
N VAL A 113 1.47 0.36 4.38
CA VAL A 113 1.76 -0.60 3.31
C VAL A 113 1.49 0.03 1.96
N GLN A 114 2.46 -0.04 1.07
CA GLN A 114 2.33 0.41 -0.30
C GLN A 114 1.48 -0.58 -1.08
N CYS A 115 0.33 -0.14 -1.56
CA CYS A 115 -0.62 -0.94 -2.31
C CYS A 115 -1.05 -0.22 -3.57
N GLY A 116 -1.25 -0.93 -4.64
CA GLY A 116 -1.72 -0.35 -5.91
C GLY A 116 -2.45 -1.37 -6.76
N GLU A 117 -2.66 -1.03 -8.01
CA GLU A 117 -3.28 -1.92 -8.99
C GLU A 117 -2.40 -3.14 -9.27
N ASN A 118 -3.04 -4.27 -9.51
CA ASN A 118 -2.36 -5.50 -9.92
C ASN A 118 -2.12 -5.51 -11.43
N VAL A 119 -1.33 -4.55 -11.92
CA VAL A 119 -0.94 -4.40 -13.32
C VAL A 119 0.57 -4.51 -13.47
N GLN A 120 1.04 -5.02 -14.61
CA GLN A 120 2.48 -5.13 -14.89
C GLN A 120 3.12 -3.79 -15.25
N ASN A 121 2.38 -2.95 -15.95
CA ASN A 121 2.90 -1.69 -16.47
C ASN A 121 2.01 -0.53 -16.04
N LYS A 122 2.65 0.60 -15.68
CA LYS A 122 1.99 1.88 -15.44
C LYS A 122 0.78 1.79 -14.50
N PRO A 123 1.00 1.42 -13.25
CA PRO A 123 -0.06 1.53 -12.26
C PRO A 123 -0.53 2.99 -12.19
N SER A 124 -1.82 3.21 -12.06
CA SER A 124 -2.39 4.56 -12.02
C SER A 124 -2.33 5.19 -10.63
N PHE A 125 -2.09 4.39 -9.59
CA PHE A 125 -1.98 4.89 -8.22
C PHE A 125 -1.14 3.98 -7.32
N ILE A 126 -0.61 4.58 -6.24
CA ILE A 126 -0.07 3.88 -5.06
C ILE A 126 -0.74 4.46 -3.82
N CYS A 127 -1.48 3.62 -3.11
CA CYS A 127 -1.99 3.92 -1.77
C CYS A 127 -0.95 3.58 -0.71
N ASN A 128 -0.90 4.36 0.35
CA ASN A 128 -0.15 4.06 1.57
C ASN A 128 -1.14 3.67 2.67
N CYS A 129 -1.38 2.38 2.82
CA CYS A 129 -2.49 1.81 3.56
C CYS A 129 -2.18 1.57 5.03
N CYS A 130 -3.03 2.06 5.93
CA CYS A 130 -2.94 1.77 7.36
C CYS A 130 -3.70 0.49 7.73
N LYS A 131 -3.30 -0.14 8.83
CA LYS A 131 -3.97 -1.34 9.33
C LYS A 131 -5.39 -1.07 9.87
N CYS A 132 -5.68 0.15 10.31
CA CYS A 132 -6.92 0.48 11.03
C CYS A 132 -8.09 0.80 10.09
N HIS A 133 -7.89 1.64 9.07
CA HIS A 133 -8.98 2.20 8.28
C HIS A 133 -8.93 1.88 6.78
N CYS A 134 -7.87 1.21 6.29
CA CYS A 134 -7.86 0.78 4.88
C CYS A 134 -8.98 -0.22 4.65
N GLU A 135 -9.94 0.13 3.78
CA GLU A 135 -11.11 -0.69 3.51
C GLU A 135 -10.75 -2.07 2.97
N ALA A 136 -9.71 -2.16 2.11
CA ALA A 136 -9.23 -3.45 1.60
C ALA A 136 -8.67 -4.34 2.72
N PHE A 137 -7.90 -3.78 3.66
CA PHE A 137 -7.39 -4.56 4.80
C PHE A 137 -8.47 -4.89 5.84
N MET A 138 -9.44 -3.99 6.03
CA MET A 138 -10.59 -4.28 6.89
C MET A 138 -11.43 -5.42 6.30
N ALA A 139 -11.70 -5.41 4.99
CA ALA A 139 -12.38 -6.49 4.31
C ALA A 139 -11.62 -7.82 4.43
N ALA A 140 -10.31 -7.81 4.17
CA ALA A 140 -9.48 -9.01 4.30
C ALA A 140 -9.52 -9.61 5.71
N ARG A 141 -9.46 -8.79 6.76
CA ARG A 141 -9.57 -9.26 8.15
C ARG A 141 -10.96 -9.76 8.51
N LYS A 142 -12.01 -9.03 8.08
CA LYS A 142 -13.40 -9.40 8.37
C LYS A 142 -13.77 -10.76 7.79
N PHE A 143 -13.30 -11.05 6.57
CA PHE A 143 -13.68 -12.25 5.83
C PHE A 143 -12.63 -13.36 5.87
N GLY A 144 -11.54 -13.17 6.62
CA GLY A 144 -10.48 -14.18 6.77
C GLY A 144 -9.65 -14.43 5.52
N LEU A 145 -9.59 -13.48 4.59
CA LEU A 145 -9.05 -13.67 3.26
C LEU A 145 -8.02 -12.62 2.92
N LEU A 146 -6.86 -13.04 2.43
CA LEU A 146 -5.91 -12.17 1.71
C LEU A 146 -6.42 -11.79 0.30
N VAL A 147 -7.73 -11.87 0.08
CA VAL A 147 -8.35 -11.96 -1.23
C VAL A 147 -8.46 -10.66 -2.03
N PRO A 148 -8.57 -9.44 -1.47
CA PRO A 148 -8.64 -8.27 -2.33
C PRO A 148 -7.30 -7.91 -2.99
N MET A 149 -6.19 -8.48 -2.51
CA MET A 149 -4.87 -8.07 -2.94
C MET A 149 -3.94 -9.28 -3.14
N ASN A 150 -3.21 -9.28 -4.25
CA ASN A 150 -2.06 -10.17 -4.39
C ASN A 150 -0.93 -9.69 -3.48
N THR A 151 -0.21 -10.64 -2.92
CA THR A 151 1.07 -10.35 -2.27
C THR A 151 2.15 -10.09 -3.32
N THR A 152 3.26 -9.53 -2.90
CA THR A 152 4.47 -9.47 -3.74
C THR A 152 5.05 -10.88 -3.96
N ASN A 153 6.00 -11.03 -4.89
CA ASN A 153 6.76 -12.27 -5.05
C ASN A 153 7.76 -12.50 -3.91
N TYR A 154 7.80 -11.64 -2.91
CA TYR A 154 8.72 -11.69 -1.77
C TYR A 154 7.97 -12.11 -0.51
N ILE A 155 8.60 -12.98 0.26
CA ILE A 155 8.09 -13.44 1.56
C ILE A 155 9.04 -12.93 2.64
N PRO A 156 8.54 -12.23 3.67
CA PRO A 156 9.36 -11.82 4.79
C PRO A 156 9.86 -13.05 5.58
N ILE A 157 11.16 -13.13 5.80
CA ILE A 157 11.79 -14.17 6.61
C ILE A 157 12.30 -13.53 7.90
N ILE A 158 11.92 -14.11 9.03
CA ILE A 158 12.42 -13.71 10.34
C ILE A 158 13.62 -14.58 10.68
N ASP A 159 14.78 -13.95 10.84
CA ASP A 159 15.98 -14.64 11.34
C ASP A 159 15.82 -14.89 12.85
N GLU A 160 15.50 -16.12 13.21
CA GLU A 160 15.26 -16.52 14.60
C GLU A 160 16.49 -16.34 15.48
N SER A 161 17.71 -16.45 14.92
CA SER A 161 18.96 -16.27 15.66
C SER A 161 19.20 -14.82 16.10
N LYS A 162 18.60 -13.86 15.39
CA LYS A 162 18.67 -12.42 15.67
C LYS A 162 17.43 -11.88 16.39
N CYS A 163 16.41 -12.73 16.57
CA CYS A 163 15.17 -12.33 17.19
C CYS A 163 15.33 -12.11 18.69
N VAL A 164 15.10 -10.90 19.15
CA VAL A 164 15.12 -10.52 20.58
C VAL A 164 13.73 -10.40 21.18
N VAL A 165 12.70 -10.92 20.51
CA VAL A 165 11.29 -10.93 20.94
C VAL A 165 10.77 -9.52 21.29
N CYS A 166 11.22 -8.48 20.59
CA CYS A 166 10.82 -7.08 20.86
C CYS A 166 9.42 -6.71 20.34
N ARG A 167 8.71 -7.62 19.65
CA ARG A 167 7.33 -7.46 19.12
C ARG A 167 7.14 -6.38 18.06
N LYS A 168 8.17 -5.68 17.62
CA LYS A 168 8.04 -4.62 16.60
C LYS A 168 7.38 -5.11 15.31
N CYS A 169 7.76 -6.29 14.82
CA CYS A 169 7.19 -6.90 13.62
C CYS A 169 5.70 -7.26 13.79
N THR A 170 5.33 -7.82 14.94
CA THR A 170 3.93 -8.16 15.27
C THR A 170 3.06 -6.92 15.33
N LEU A 171 3.53 -5.84 15.96
CA LEU A 171 2.82 -4.57 16.08
C LEU A 171 2.70 -3.83 14.74
N ALA A 172 3.74 -3.94 13.89
CA ALA A 172 3.76 -3.29 12.57
C ALA A 172 2.90 -4.03 11.54
N CYS A 173 2.66 -5.33 11.70
CA CYS A 173 1.93 -6.12 10.72
C CYS A 173 0.46 -5.68 10.60
N PRO A 174 0.01 -5.14 9.44
CA PRO A 174 -1.36 -4.68 9.28
C PRO A 174 -2.37 -5.82 9.28
N MET A 175 -1.94 -7.03 8.95
CA MET A 175 -2.79 -8.22 8.84
C MET A 175 -2.77 -9.10 10.10
N THR A 176 -2.00 -8.71 11.13
CA THR A 176 -1.79 -9.53 12.34
C THR A 176 -1.36 -10.98 12.02
N ALA A 177 -0.58 -11.14 10.94
CA ALA A 177 -0.15 -12.44 10.43
C ALA A 177 1.09 -13.00 11.13
N ILE A 178 1.75 -12.20 11.99
CA ILE A 178 2.95 -12.60 12.71
C ILE A 178 2.55 -12.97 14.13
N ALA A 179 2.64 -14.25 14.45
CA ALA A 179 2.42 -14.77 15.79
C ALA A 179 3.67 -14.64 16.66
N GLU A 180 3.48 -14.48 17.96
CA GLU A 180 4.54 -14.64 18.95
C GLU A 180 4.78 -16.14 19.19
N LYS A 181 6.03 -16.54 19.31
CA LYS A 181 6.40 -17.88 19.76
C LYS A 181 6.39 -17.96 21.29
#